data_80f8431f2e7cdf4c60763fb043afd844
#
_entry.id   80f8431f2e7cdf4c60763fb043afd844
#
_cell.length_a   1.000
_cell.length_b   1.000
_cell.length_c   1.000
_cell.angle_alpha   90.00
_cell.angle_beta   90.00
_cell.angle_gamma   90.00
#
_symmetry.space_group_name_H-M   'P 1'
#
loop_
_entity.id
_entity.type
_entity.pdbx_description
1 polymer ?
#
loop_
_entity_poly.entity_id
_entity_poly.type
_entity_poly.pdbx_seq_one_letter_code
_entity_poly.pdbx_strand_id
1 'polypeptide(L)'
;HIYNSEIPLISLPGCIDVMLKGPYKDLPAALQSRAHYAHTPFHTHLRTTEAEMYAAGKLIAEKHNLCRGKNAIIIPQGGYSMQNRVGHVLYDAQANAGFEKGVRNTAAETVECITTPAHINDPACIDLIVQVLNRYMKGTF
;
A
#
# COMPACT_ATOMS: atom_id res chain seq x y z
N HIS A 1 -22.04 0.42 5.84
CA HIS A 1 -20.59 0.24 5.69
C HIS A 1 -20.26 -0.11 4.24
N ILE A 2 -19.16 0.42 3.68
CA ILE A 2 -18.79 0.26 2.27
C ILE A 2 -18.68 -1.22 1.84
N TYR A 3 -18.18 -2.09 2.71
CA TYR A 3 -18.03 -3.53 2.42
C TYR A 3 -19.36 -4.28 2.21
N ASN A 4 -20.49 -3.73 2.69
CA ASN A 4 -21.82 -4.32 2.53
C ASN A 4 -22.59 -3.72 1.35
N SER A 5 -21.98 -2.82 0.59
CA SER A 5 -22.59 -2.19 -0.58
C SER A 5 -22.17 -2.92 -1.86
N GLU A 6 -22.99 -2.75 -2.92
CA GLU A 6 -22.67 -3.18 -4.29
C GLU A 6 -21.73 -2.19 -5.01
N ILE A 7 -21.34 -1.09 -4.32
CA ILE A 7 -20.47 -0.06 -4.89
C ILE A 7 -19.07 -0.65 -5.11
N PRO A 8 -18.50 -0.47 -6.31
CA PRO A 8 -17.14 -0.92 -6.56
C PRO A 8 -16.13 -0.29 -5.61
N LEU A 9 -15.21 -1.10 -5.07
CA LEU A 9 -14.14 -0.65 -4.19
C LEU A 9 -12.78 -0.90 -4.83
N ILE A 10 -11.98 0.15 -4.99
CA ILE A 10 -10.59 0.04 -5.45
C ILE A 10 -9.70 0.65 -4.39
N SER A 11 -8.75 -0.14 -3.87
CA SER A 11 -7.75 0.33 -2.92
C SER A 11 -6.40 0.53 -3.60
N LEU A 12 -5.83 1.71 -3.39
CA LEU A 12 -4.45 2.04 -3.71
C LEU A 12 -3.77 2.46 -2.40
N PRO A 13 -3.01 1.57 -1.73
CA PRO A 13 -2.47 1.83 -0.40
C PRO A 13 -1.27 2.77 -0.47
N GLY A 14 -1.44 4.00 -0.01
CA GLY A 14 -0.36 4.98 0.13
C GLY A 14 0.24 5.02 1.53
N CYS A 15 1.52 5.36 1.63
CA CYS A 15 2.25 5.56 2.89
C CYS A 15 2.24 4.38 3.88
N ILE A 16 1.97 3.16 3.41
CA ILE A 16 2.06 1.94 4.23
C ILE A 16 3.49 1.53 4.54
N ASP A 17 4.43 2.08 3.80
CA ASP A 17 5.87 1.88 3.92
C ASP A 17 6.51 2.70 5.03
N VAL A 18 5.74 3.56 5.72
CA VAL A 18 6.26 4.44 6.77
C VAL A 18 5.48 4.29 8.08
N MET A 19 6.24 4.32 9.17
CA MET A 19 5.73 4.49 10.53
C MET A 19 6.09 5.90 10.99
N LEU A 20 5.09 6.73 11.27
CA LEU A 20 5.31 8.08 11.80
C LEU A 20 5.63 8.02 13.28
N LYS A 21 6.74 8.63 13.68
CA LYS A 21 7.22 8.74 15.06
C LYS A 21 7.60 10.19 15.40
N GLY A 22 7.87 10.44 16.68
CA GLY A 22 8.39 11.70 17.20
C GLY A 22 9.83 11.99 16.75
N PRO A 23 10.54 12.91 17.44
CA PRO A 23 11.92 13.25 17.12
C PRO A 23 12.82 12.00 17.13
N TYR A 24 13.70 11.87 16.14
CA TYR A 24 14.58 10.72 16.01
C TYR A 24 15.43 10.43 17.27
N LYS A 25 15.93 11.49 17.92
CA LYS A 25 16.76 11.39 19.11
C LYS A 25 16.06 10.75 20.32
N ASP A 26 14.72 10.80 20.34
CA ASP A 26 13.89 10.30 21.44
C ASP A 26 13.36 8.88 21.17
N LEU A 27 13.74 8.29 20.03
CA LEU A 27 13.29 6.94 19.67
C LEU A 27 14.08 5.86 20.43
N PRO A 28 13.44 4.73 20.76
CA PRO A 28 14.15 3.56 21.25
C PRO A 28 15.23 3.09 20.27
N ALA A 29 16.37 2.59 20.78
CA ALA A 29 17.50 2.16 19.98
C ALA A 29 17.13 1.17 18.86
N ALA A 30 16.20 0.25 19.13
CA ALA A 30 15.70 -0.70 18.13
C ALA A 30 15.00 -0.04 16.93
N LEU A 31 14.43 1.15 17.11
CA LEU A 31 13.82 1.92 16.02
C LEU A 31 14.83 2.84 15.33
N GLN A 32 15.83 3.34 16.05
CA GLN A 32 16.89 4.17 15.49
C GLN A 32 17.76 3.42 14.45
N SER A 33 17.84 2.08 14.55
CA SER A 33 18.56 1.26 13.57
C SER A 33 17.89 1.11 12.22
N ARG A 34 16.61 1.51 12.09
CA ARG A 34 15.85 1.45 10.84
C ARG A 34 16.21 2.58 9.89
N ALA A 35 16.10 2.32 8.58
CA ALA A 35 16.11 3.40 7.60
C ALA A 35 15.03 4.43 7.94
N HIS A 36 15.40 5.70 7.89
CA HIS A 36 14.51 6.77 8.30
C HIS A 36 14.70 8.04 7.47
N TYR A 37 13.68 8.87 7.49
CA TYR A 37 13.66 10.21 6.90
C TYR A 37 13.16 11.20 7.95
N ALA A 38 14.00 12.18 8.31
CA ALA A 38 13.63 13.27 9.20
C ALA A 38 12.73 14.26 8.43
N HIS A 39 11.42 14.09 8.54
CA HIS A 39 10.45 14.93 7.83
C HIS A 39 10.41 16.34 8.40
N THR A 40 10.44 16.46 9.74
CA THR A 40 10.58 17.72 10.48
C THR A 40 11.44 17.47 11.72
N PRO A 41 11.86 18.51 12.46
CA PRO A 41 12.52 18.32 13.75
C PRO A 41 11.72 17.50 14.77
N PHE A 42 10.40 17.42 14.58
CA PHE A 42 9.45 16.77 15.50
C PHE A 42 8.90 15.43 14.98
N HIS A 43 9.14 15.11 13.70
CA HIS A 43 8.54 13.92 13.06
C HIS A 43 9.58 13.15 12.24
N THR A 44 9.67 11.87 12.53
CA THR A 44 10.51 10.93 11.81
C THR A 44 9.65 9.87 11.11
N HIS A 45 9.89 9.68 9.83
CA HIS A 45 9.35 8.57 9.06
C HIS A 45 10.34 7.40 9.15
N LEU A 46 9.93 6.31 9.78
CA LEU A 46 10.70 5.08 9.85
C LEU A 46 10.21 4.11 8.79
N ARG A 47 11.12 3.45 8.12
CA ARG A 47 10.77 2.40 7.16
C ARG A 47 10.10 1.21 7.88
N THR A 48 8.96 0.76 7.38
CA THR A 48 8.34 -0.49 7.81
C THR A 48 9.15 -1.69 7.30
N THR A 49 9.18 -2.75 8.08
CA THR A 49 9.84 -4.01 7.74
C THR A 49 9.03 -4.84 6.73
N GLU A 50 9.64 -5.87 6.11
CA GLU A 50 8.92 -6.84 5.29
C GLU A 50 7.74 -7.47 6.03
N ALA A 51 7.92 -7.85 7.29
CA ALA A 51 6.86 -8.45 8.11
C ALA A 51 5.70 -7.47 8.38
N GLU A 52 6.01 -6.19 8.63
CA GLU A 52 4.99 -5.16 8.82
C GLU A 52 4.24 -4.87 7.51
N MET A 53 4.94 -4.83 6.38
CA MET A 53 4.34 -4.70 5.05
C MET A 53 3.45 -5.90 4.71
N TYR A 54 3.91 -7.12 5.01
CA TYR A 54 3.10 -8.33 4.87
C TYR A 54 1.81 -8.25 5.71
N ALA A 55 1.92 -7.85 6.96
CA ALA A 55 0.75 -7.71 7.85
C ALA A 55 -0.24 -6.65 7.33
N ALA A 56 0.25 -5.54 6.78
CA ALA A 56 -0.58 -4.53 6.15
C ALA A 56 -1.31 -5.07 4.92
N GLY A 57 -0.62 -5.82 4.05
CA GLY A 57 -1.20 -6.46 2.87
C GLY A 57 -2.29 -7.47 3.26
N LYS A 58 -2.00 -8.31 4.25
CA LYS A 58 -2.96 -9.26 4.81
C LYS A 58 -4.22 -8.56 5.32
N LEU A 59 -4.06 -7.52 6.15
CA LEU A 59 -5.19 -6.79 6.72
C LEU A 59 -6.08 -6.15 5.65
N ILE A 60 -5.48 -5.54 4.62
CA ILE A 60 -6.22 -4.94 3.51
C ILE A 60 -6.98 -6.03 2.73
N ALA A 61 -6.35 -7.16 2.43
CA ALA A 61 -7.00 -8.27 1.73
C ALA A 61 -8.16 -8.86 2.54
N GLU A 62 -7.99 -9.05 3.85
CA GLU A 62 -9.08 -9.48 4.75
C GLU A 62 -10.29 -8.56 4.69
N LYS A 63 -10.07 -7.23 4.59
CA LYS A 63 -11.17 -6.27 4.43
C LYS A 63 -11.82 -6.37 3.05
N HIS A 64 -11.04 -6.55 2.00
CA HIS A 64 -11.56 -6.74 0.64
C HIS A 64 -12.36 -8.03 0.49
N ASN A 65 -11.99 -9.11 1.20
CA ASN A 65 -12.75 -10.37 1.22
C ASN A 65 -14.18 -10.21 1.77
N LEU A 66 -14.46 -9.14 2.49
CA LEU A 66 -15.81 -8.82 3.00
C LEU A 66 -16.66 -8.02 2.01
N CYS A 67 -16.08 -7.54 0.89
CA CYS A 67 -16.80 -6.74 -0.09
C CYS A 67 -17.78 -7.60 -0.88
N ARG A 68 -19.00 -7.06 -1.08
CA ARG A 68 -20.04 -7.68 -1.92
C ARG A 68 -19.94 -7.23 -3.37
N GLY A 69 -19.57 -5.97 -3.58
CA GLY A 69 -19.37 -5.40 -4.92
C GLY A 69 -18.05 -5.81 -5.55
N LYS A 70 -17.88 -5.47 -6.83
CA LYS A 70 -16.60 -5.62 -7.53
C LYS A 70 -15.51 -4.89 -6.77
N ASN A 71 -14.37 -5.53 -6.55
CA ASN A 71 -13.31 -4.91 -5.78
C ASN A 71 -11.91 -5.29 -6.25
N ALA A 72 -10.97 -4.35 -6.14
CA ALA A 72 -9.58 -4.53 -6.53
C ALA A 72 -8.62 -3.90 -5.52
N ILE A 73 -7.45 -4.52 -5.41
CA ILE A 73 -6.28 -3.98 -4.71
C ILE A 73 -5.20 -3.72 -5.74
N ILE A 74 -4.79 -2.46 -5.92
CA ILE A 74 -3.70 -2.08 -6.81
C ILE A 74 -2.40 -2.05 -6.02
N ILE A 75 -1.38 -2.75 -6.53
CA ILE A 75 -0.09 -2.94 -5.89
C ILE A 75 0.98 -2.21 -6.71
N PRO A 76 1.39 -0.98 -6.31
CA PRO A 76 2.43 -0.21 -6.99
C PRO A 76 3.81 -0.72 -6.57
N GLN A 77 4.44 -1.55 -7.42
CA GLN A 77 5.76 -2.12 -7.13
C GLN A 77 6.89 -1.08 -7.13
N GLY A 78 6.68 0.08 -7.79
CA GLY A 78 7.63 1.20 -7.81
C GLY A 78 7.72 1.97 -6.50
N GLY A 79 6.84 1.71 -5.52
CA GLY A 79 6.86 2.30 -4.19
C GLY A 79 5.55 2.94 -3.75
N TYR A 80 5.43 3.15 -2.45
CA TYR A 80 4.17 3.51 -1.76
C TYR A 80 4.15 4.93 -1.19
N SER A 81 5.30 5.63 -1.17
CA SER A 81 5.42 7.03 -0.73
C SER A 81 6.54 7.75 -1.48
N MET A 82 6.58 9.08 -1.38
CA MET A 82 7.64 9.89 -2.01
C MET A 82 9.05 9.42 -1.65
N GLN A 83 9.28 8.95 -0.44
CA GLN A 83 10.57 8.49 0.03
C GLN A 83 10.85 7.01 -0.28
N ASN A 84 9.85 6.29 -0.81
CA ASN A 84 9.94 4.88 -1.20
C ASN A 84 10.04 4.71 -2.72
N ARG A 85 10.87 5.49 -3.36
CA ARG A 85 11.21 5.40 -4.79
C ARG A 85 12.66 4.93 -4.92
N VAL A 86 12.98 4.21 -5.99
CA VAL A 86 14.37 3.79 -6.27
C VAL A 86 15.32 4.98 -6.12
N GLY A 87 16.40 4.81 -5.34
CA GLY A 87 17.36 5.86 -5.02
C GLY A 87 17.00 6.75 -3.83
N HIS A 88 15.83 6.61 -3.23
CA HIS A 88 15.43 7.34 -2.03
C HIS A 88 15.67 6.54 -0.75
N VAL A 89 15.77 7.24 0.39
CA VAL A 89 16.24 6.71 1.66
C VAL A 89 15.36 5.61 2.26
N LEU A 90 14.07 5.58 1.94
CA LEU A 90 13.14 4.56 2.44
C LEU A 90 12.85 3.47 1.40
N TYR A 91 13.54 3.47 0.25
CA TYR A 91 13.35 2.40 -0.73
C TYR A 91 13.92 1.09 -0.23
N ASP A 92 13.07 0.06 -0.22
CA ASP A 92 13.43 -1.31 0.13
C ASP A 92 12.53 -2.25 -0.68
N ALA A 93 13.09 -2.85 -1.71
CA ALA A 93 12.37 -3.73 -2.63
C ALA A 93 11.84 -4.98 -1.93
N GLN A 94 12.61 -5.55 -0.98
CA GLN A 94 12.21 -6.74 -0.24
C GLN A 94 11.02 -6.43 0.68
N ALA A 95 11.09 -5.34 1.41
CA ALA A 95 9.97 -4.90 2.24
C ALA A 95 8.73 -4.55 1.40
N ASN A 96 8.91 -3.91 0.23
CA ASN A 96 7.80 -3.65 -0.69
C ASN A 96 7.12 -4.95 -1.17
N ALA A 97 7.91 -5.97 -1.52
CA ALA A 97 7.39 -7.29 -1.92
C ALA A 97 6.61 -7.99 -0.79
N GLY A 98 6.92 -7.68 0.47
CA GLY A 98 6.16 -8.15 1.63
C GLY A 98 4.68 -7.80 1.56
N PHE A 99 4.35 -6.58 1.14
CA PHE A 99 2.95 -6.16 0.96
C PHE A 99 2.22 -7.01 -0.09
N GLU A 100 2.78 -7.14 -1.28
CA GLU A 100 2.20 -7.96 -2.35
C GLU A 100 1.97 -9.40 -1.88
N LYS A 101 2.96 -9.98 -1.20
CA LYS A 101 2.89 -11.34 -0.66
C LYS A 101 1.77 -11.48 0.38
N GLY A 102 1.60 -10.48 1.27
CA GLY A 102 0.51 -10.45 2.23
C GLY A 102 -0.86 -10.38 1.57
N VAL A 103 -1.01 -9.55 0.53
CA VAL A 103 -2.24 -9.46 -0.27
C VAL A 103 -2.54 -10.79 -0.95
N ARG A 104 -1.60 -11.32 -1.74
CA ARG A 104 -1.83 -12.54 -2.55
C ARG A 104 -2.10 -13.79 -1.73
N ASN A 105 -1.48 -13.91 -0.55
CA ASN A 105 -1.69 -15.05 0.33
C ASN A 105 -3.03 -15.01 1.08
N THR A 106 -3.75 -13.88 1.03
CA THR A 106 -4.95 -13.66 1.85
C THR A 106 -6.19 -13.32 1.02
N ALA A 107 -6.01 -12.68 -0.12
CA ALA A 107 -7.12 -12.29 -0.98
C ALA A 107 -7.88 -13.51 -1.52
N ALA A 108 -9.21 -13.49 -1.40
CA ALA A 108 -10.09 -14.48 -2.02
C ALA A 108 -10.11 -14.29 -3.55
N GLU A 109 -10.56 -15.29 -4.28
CA GLU A 109 -10.67 -15.25 -5.75
C GLU A 109 -11.58 -14.12 -6.28
N THR A 110 -12.48 -13.63 -5.42
CA THR A 110 -13.37 -12.50 -5.73
C THR A 110 -12.67 -11.14 -5.69
N VAL A 111 -11.46 -11.07 -5.15
CA VAL A 111 -10.66 -9.84 -5.04
C VAL A 111 -9.66 -9.78 -6.19
N GLU A 112 -9.77 -8.78 -7.04
CA GLU A 112 -8.82 -8.57 -8.13
C GLU A 112 -7.53 -7.94 -7.61
N CYS A 113 -6.40 -8.68 -7.65
CA CYS A 113 -5.08 -8.19 -7.25
C CYS A 113 -4.29 -7.77 -8.48
N ILE A 114 -4.11 -6.46 -8.67
CA ILE A 114 -3.47 -5.87 -9.85
C ILE A 114 -2.13 -5.26 -9.48
N THR A 115 -1.04 -5.77 -10.05
CA THR A 115 0.29 -5.18 -9.92
C THR A 115 0.58 -4.18 -11.04
N THR A 116 1.36 -3.14 -10.71
CA THR A 116 1.94 -2.23 -11.68
C THR A 116 3.39 -1.95 -11.32
N PRO A 117 4.33 -1.87 -12.28
CA PRO A 117 5.70 -1.46 -12.00
C PRO A 117 5.81 0.03 -11.65
N ALA A 118 4.76 0.81 -11.87
CA ALA A 118 4.71 2.23 -11.58
C ALA A 118 4.82 2.50 -10.06
N HIS A 119 5.35 3.67 -9.73
CA HIS A 119 5.27 4.22 -8.38
C HIS A 119 3.86 4.79 -8.14
N ILE A 120 3.39 4.80 -6.90
CA ILE A 120 2.04 5.25 -6.53
C ILE A 120 1.67 6.64 -7.07
N ASN A 121 2.65 7.55 -7.18
CA ASN A 121 2.45 8.91 -7.68
C ASN A 121 2.71 9.06 -9.19
N ASP A 122 2.99 7.98 -9.92
CA ASP A 122 3.17 8.07 -11.37
C ASP A 122 1.82 8.14 -12.09
N PRO A 123 1.71 8.92 -13.18
CA PRO A 123 0.47 9.00 -13.97
C PRO A 123 -0.06 7.62 -14.38
N ALA A 124 0.82 6.69 -14.75
CA ALA A 124 0.45 5.33 -15.13
C ALA A 124 -0.32 4.58 -14.02
N CYS A 125 -0.05 4.87 -12.75
CA CYS A 125 -0.78 4.29 -11.63
C CYS A 125 -2.20 4.87 -11.54
N ILE A 126 -2.36 6.16 -11.78
CA ILE A 126 -3.67 6.84 -11.78
C ILE A 126 -4.51 6.38 -12.97
N ASP A 127 -3.90 6.29 -14.17
CA ASP A 127 -4.58 5.80 -15.38
C ASP A 127 -5.11 4.37 -15.18
N LEU A 128 -4.35 3.51 -14.52
CA LEU A 128 -4.77 2.15 -14.18
C LEU A 128 -6.00 2.15 -13.27
N ILE A 129 -6.05 3.01 -12.24
CA ILE A 129 -7.22 3.13 -11.35
C ILE A 129 -8.46 3.52 -12.16
N VAL A 130 -8.33 4.54 -13.02
CA VAL A 130 -9.43 5.02 -13.85
C VAL A 130 -9.92 3.93 -14.81
N GLN A 131 -9.01 3.15 -15.41
CA GLN A 131 -9.37 2.03 -16.27
C GLN A 131 -10.14 0.94 -15.52
N VAL A 132 -9.67 0.56 -14.33
CA VAL A 132 -10.34 -0.46 -13.49
C VAL A 132 -11.71 0.04 -13.05
N LEU A 133 -11.82 1.30 -12.61
CA LEU A 133 -13.09 1.89 -12.20
C LEU A 133 -14.10 1.91 -13.36
N ASN A 134 -13.68 2.38 -14.53
CA ASN A 134 -14.54 2.41 -15.73
C ASN A 134 -15.01 1.01 -16.13
N ARG A 135 -14.15 -0.01 -16.02
CA ARG A 135 -14.52 -1.39 -16.28
C ARG A 135 -15.59 -1.90 -15.30
N TYR A 136 -15.47 -1.53 -14.02
CA TYR A 136 -16.43 -1.93 -13.00
C TYR A 136 -17.78 -1.23 -13.18
N MET A 137 -17.76 0.05 -13.56
CA MET A 137 -18.99 0.85 -13.77
C MET A 137 -19.77 0.43 -15.03
N LYS A 138 -19.10 0.02 -16.12
CA LYS A 138 -19.78 -0.41 -17.37
C LYS A 138 -20.65 -1.66 -17.22
N GLY A 139 -20.58 -2.38 -16.14
CA GLY A 139 -21.44 -3.54 -15.86
C GLY A 139 -22.55 -3.25 -14.84
N THR A 140 -22.76 -1.98 -14.46
CA THR A 140 -23.66 -1.59 -13.36
C THR A 140 -24.86 -0.77 -13.86
N PHE A 141 -24.97 -0.48 -15.18
CA PHE A 141 -26.10 0.21 -15.84
C PHE A 141 -26.68 -0.62 -16.95
#